data_9ae690acb85116d3f41e0bd54c6e910d
#
_entry.id   9ae690acb85116d3f41e0bd54c6e910d
#
_cell.length_a   1.000
_cell.length_b   1.000
_cell.length_c   1.000
_cell.angle_alpha   90.00
_cell.angle_beta   90.00
_cell.angle_gamma   90.00
#
_symmetry.space_group_name_H-M   'P 1'
#
loop_
_entity.id
_entity.type
_entity.pdbx_description
1 polymer ?
#
loop_
_entity_poly.entity_id
_entity_poly.type
_entity_poly.pdbx_seq_one_letter_code
_entity_poly.pdbx_strand_id
1 'polypeptide(L)'
;LIFSELVLEITKGSDDPYSIAIINFEGPKNINNQISSIVSNDLNRTGEFRILRDNQLLSLPKNQEEINYDDFKLLNVDFIIMGATSQEDISNISVSYEIYSVNKKSKIRTSTIYGIPNRLRQLSHYISDGIYEEVTGIKGVASTRLLYVTEQMINSRSIFKLVVADADGENEQVLLQSREPIISPSWSPNSKEVAYVSFETGMAKVYIQNIASGSREIVLENNSQISSPSWSPNGNFLSLTLYQDGNAEIYILNLKNKN
;
A
#
# COMPACT_ATOMS: atom_id res chain seq x y z
N LEU A 1 4.17 19.15 -32.34
CA LEU A 1 3.41 18.91 -31.09
C LEU A 1 4.41 18.61 -30.00
N ILE A 2 4.62 19.58 -29.11
CA ILE A 2 5.45 19.42 -27.92
C ILE A 2 4.55 18.73 -26.89
N PHE A 3 4.83 17.47 -26.55
CA PHE A 3 4.22 16.81 -25.41
C PHE A 3 4.86 17.41 -24.16
N SER A 4 4.11 18.20 -23.43
CA SER A 4 4.45 18.62 -22.08
C SER A 4 4.22 17.41 -21.18
N GLU A 5 5.31 16.81 -20.71
CA GLU A 5 5.27 15.80 -19.66
C GLU A 5 4.86 16.50 -18.35
N LEU A 6 3.74 16.10 -17.75
CA LEU A 6 3.33 16.62 -16.46
C LEU A 6 4.20 15.95 -15.39
N VAL A 7 5.27 16.62 -14.99
CA VAL A 7 6.08 16.21 -13.83
C VAL A 7 5.39 16.76 -12.58
N LEU A 8 4.77 15.90 -11.81
CA LEU A 8 4.26 16.23 -10.49
C LEU A 8 5.37 15.97 -9.47
N GLU A 9 6.10 16.99 -9.07
CA GLU A 9 7.10 16.91 -8.02
C GLU A 9 6.43 17.21 -6.68
N ILE A 10 6.23 16.18 -5.85
CA ILE A 10 5.78 16.35 -4.46
C ILE A 10 7.03 16.52 -3.62
N THR A 11 7.44 17.78 -3.40
CA THR A 11 8.72 18.14 -2.77
C THR A 11 8.63 18.48 -1.29
N LYS A 12 7.47 18.36 -0.63
CA LYS A 12 7.37 18.62 0.81
C LYS A 12 7.10 17.33 1.59
N GLY A 13 8.20 16.77 2.13
CA GLY A 13 8.16 16.05 3.40
C GLY A 13 8.03 17.05 4.56
N SER A 14 8.01 16.57 5.79
CA SER A 14 8.06 17.40 6.99
C SER A 14 9.30 18.30 6.96
N ASP A 15 9.15 19.58 7.34
CA ASP A 15 10.28 20.51 7.47
C ASP A 15 11.26 20.04 8.56
N ASP A 16 10.84 19.15 9.48
CA ASP A 16 11.64 18.53 10.53
C ASP A 16 11.25 17.04 10.68
N PRO A 17 11.76 16.16 9.81
CA PRO A 17 11.42 14.74 9.82
C PRO A 17 12.01 14.04 11.05
N TYR A 18 11.25 13.13 11.65
CA TYR A 18 11.75 12.26 12.73
C TYR A 18 12.93 11.43 12.26
N SER A 19 14.02 11.49 13.01
CA SER A 19 15.23 10.73 12.72
C SER A 19 15.17 9.37 13.40
N ILE A 20 15.15 8.29 12.60
CA ILE A 20 15.00 6.92 13.11
C ILE A 20 16.21 6.07 12.75
N ALA A 21 16.77 5.38 13.74
CA ALA A 21 17.73 4.31 13.53
C ALA A 21 16.99 2.98 13.47
N ILE A 22 17.04 2.29 12.33
CA ILE A 22 16.51 0.94 12.18
C ILE A 22 17.69 -0.02 12.23
N ILE A 23 17.83 -0.72 13.35
CA ILE A 23 18.85 -1.75 13.55
C ILE A 23 18.34 -3.03 12.90
N ASN A 24 19.23 -3.74 12.19
CA ASN A 24 18.86 -4.97 11.54
C ASN A 24 18.24 -5.95 12.54
N PHE A 25 17.08 -6.49 12.16
CA PHE A 25 16.35 -7.45 12.99
C PHE A 25 17.20 -8.70 13.24
N GLU A 26 17.08 -9.29 14.40
CA GLU A 26 17.73 -10.56 14.72
C GLU A 26 16.99 -11.75 14.09
N GLY A 27 17.73 -12.81 13.71
CA GLY A 27 17.21 -14.07 13.15
C GLY A 27 17.83 -14.41 11.78
N PRO A 28 17.16 -15.19 10.91
CA PRO A 28 17.69 -15.57 9.59
C PRO A 28 17.98 -14.39 8.69
N LYS A 29 19.24 -14.20 8.25
CA LYS A 29 19.70 -13.00 7.53
C LYS A 29 18.87 -12.62 6.29
N ASN A 30 18.43 -13.60 5.52
CA ASN A 30 17.62 -13.36 4.32
C ASN A 30 16.25 -12.75 4.65
N ILE A 31 15.63 -13.17 5.75
CA ILE A 31 14.35 -12.67 6.23
C ILE A 31 14.52 -11.27 6.82
N ASN A 32 15.47 -11.12 7.71
CA ASN A 32 15.68 -9.88 8.47
C ASN A 32 16.08 -8.72 7.58
N ASN A 33 17.01 -8.94 6.64
CA ASN A 33 17.41 -7.91 5.68
C ASN A 33 16.23 -7.46 4.82
N GLN A 34 15.35 -8.38 4.44
CA GLN A 34 14.16 -8.04 3.68
C GLN A 34 13.19 -7.19 4.50
N ILE A 35 12.91 -7.58 5.76
CA ILE A 35 12.03 -6.81 6.66
C ILE A 35 12.60 -5.40 6.88
N SER A 36 13.86 -5.29 7.30
CA SER A 36 14.50 -4.00 7.58
C SER A 36 14.52 -3.09 6.35
N SER A 37 14.75 -3.66 5.16
CA SER A 37 14.74 -2.90 3.90
C SER A 37 13.35 -2.37 3.55
N ILE A 38 12.31 -3.20 3.67
CA ILE A 38 10.93 -2.78 3.36
C ILE A 38 10.48 -1.72 4.36
N VAL A 39 10.68 -1.94 5.66
CA VAL A 39 10.30 -0.98 6.71
C VAL A 39 11.02 0.36 6.49
N SER A 40 12.31 0.33 6.21
CA SER A 40 13.09 1.55 5.94
C SER A 40 12.55 2.31 4.72
N ASN A 41 12.23 1.60 3.63
CA ASN A 41 11.72 2.21 2.41
C ASN A 41 10.31 2.78 2.60
N ASP A 42 9.43 2.05 3.31
CA ASP A 42 8.07 2.51 3.60
C ASP A 42 8.09 3.82 4.40
N LEU A 43 8.83 3.85 5.50
CA LEU A 43 8.92 5.03 6.35
C LEU A 43 9.58 6.20 5.61
N ASN A 44 10.68 5.96 4.90
CA ASN A 44 11.37 7.01 4.14
C ASN A 44 10.49 7.63 3.05
N ARG A 45 9.63 6.82 2.39
CA ARG A 45 8.73 7.29 1.33
C ARG A 45 7.67 8.27 1.82
N THR A 46 7.33 8.24 3.11
CA THR A 46 6.33 9.18 3.67
C THR A 46 6.83 10.62 3.73
N GLY A 47 8.15 10.83 3.69
CA GLY A 47 8.77 12.15 3.89
C GLY A 47 8.75 12.65 5.34
N GLU A 48 8.12 11.89 6.27
CA GLU A 48 8.05 12.21 7.70
C GLU A 48 9.25 11.67 8.47
N PHE A 49 10.08 10.81 7.83
CA PHE A 49 11.19 10.14 8.50
C PHE A 49 12.49 10.26 7.73
N ARG A 50 13.56 10.48 8.48
CA ARG A 50 14.94 10.31 8.03
C ARG A 50 15.50 9.03 8.64
N ILE A 51 15.79 8.03 7.79
CA ILE A 51 16.26 6.73 8.25
C ILE A 51 17.78 6.66 8.27
N LEU A 52 18.35 6.33 9.44
CA LEU A 52 19.77 5.98 9.59
C LEU A 52 19.92 4.47 9.50
N ARG A 53 20.85 4.02 8.66
CA ARG A 53 21.21 2.61 8.48
C ARG A 53 22.42 2.24 9.34
N ASP A 54 22.63 0.95 9.54
CA ASP A 54 23.72 0.38 10.38
C ASP A 54 25.09 1.03 10.16
N ASN A 55 25.45 1.29 8.90
CA ASN A 55 26.74 1.89 8.56
C ASN A 55 26.88 3.37 8.92
N GLN A 56 25.82 4.00 9.36
CA GLN A 56 25.77 5.40 9.82
C GLN A 56 25.70 5.50 11.34
N LEU A 57 25.56 4.36 12.04
CA LEU A 57 25.42 4.30 13.49
C LEU A 57 26.77 4.10 14.17
N LEU A 58 26.93 4.64 15.38
CA LEU A 58 28.14 4.51 16.20
C LEU A 58 28.15 3.18 16.97
N SER A 59 26.97 2.64 17.28
CA SER A 59 26.79 1.36 17.98
C SER A 59 25.59 0.62 17.41
N LEU A 60 25.63 -0.73 17.50
CA LEU A 60 24.59 -1.63 17.02
C LEU A 60 24.15 -2.53 18.18
N PRO A 61 23.29 -2.01 19.11
CA PRO A 61 22.80 -2.77 20.24
C PRO A 61 21.94 -3.94 19.77
N LYS A 62 22.04 -5.10 20.45
CA LYS A 62 21.21 -6.28 20.21
C LYS A 62 20.02 -6.38 21.17
N ASN A 63 20.10 -5.72 22.30
CA ASN A 63 19.04 -5.69 23.31
C ASN A 63 19.00 -4.33 23.99
N GLN A 64 17.98 -4.10 24.82
CA GLN A 64 17.77 -2.84 25.52
C GLN A 64 18.95 -2.41 26.39
N GLU A 65 19.65 -3.35 27.02
CA GLU A 65 20.74 -3.09 27.97
C GLU A 65 22.00 -2.56 27.27
N GLU A 66 22.18 -2.90 26.00
CA GLU A 66 23.29 -2.45 25.17
C GLU A 66 23.05 -1.07 24.53
N ILE A 67 21.85 -0.47 24.67
CA ILE A 67 21.55 0.82 24.07
C ILE A 67 22.33 1.94 24.79
N ASN A 68 23.35 2.48 24.12
CA ASN A 68 23.98 3.72 24.53
C ASN A 68 23.23 4.91 23.91
N TYR A 69 22.25 5.45 24.62
CA TYR A 69 21.43 6.57 24.12
C TYR A 69 22.23 7.82 23.75
N ASP A 70 23.41 8.03 24.32
CA ASP A 70 24.21 9.20 24.02
C ASP A 70 24.87 9.11 22.63
N ASP A 71 25.19 7.90 22.14
CA ASP A 71 25.63 7.67 20.75
C ASP A 71 24.55 8.08 19.74
N PHE A 72 23.31 7.70 19.99
CA PHE A 72 22.18 8.04 19.13
C PHE A 72 21.82 9.53 19.20
N LYS A 73 21.97 10.14 20.37
CA LYS A 73 21.76 11.57 20.55
C LYS A 73 22.77 12.40 19.77
N LEU A 74 24.04 11.97 19.70
CA LEU A 74 25.09 12.62 18.90
C LEU A 74 24.74 12.62 17.40
N LEU A 75 24.01 11.63 16.94
CA LEU A 75 23.53 11.50 15.55
C LEU A 75 22.19 12.19 15.29
N ASN A 76 21.62 12.89 16.31
CA ASN A 76 20.28 13.46 16.29
C ASN A 76 19.20 12.44 15.93
N VAL A 77 19.28 11.23 16.51
CA VAL A 77 18.26 10.18 16.37
C VAL A 77 17.19 10.40 17.43
N ASP A 78 15.91 10.38 17.01
CA ASP A 78 14.76 10.50 17.91
C ASP A 78 14.29 9.15 18.42
N PHE A 79 14.31 8.13 17.55
CA PHE A 79 13.83 6.79 17.86
C PHE A 79 14.75 5.70 17.33
N ILE A 80 14.84 4.61 18.10
CA ILE A 80 15.58 3.40 17.72
C ILE A 80 14.54 2.29 17.55
N ILE A 81 14.62 1.59 16.43
CA ILE A 81 13.80 0.42 16.14
C ILE A 81 14.68 -0.82 16.17
N MET A 82 14.31 -1.78 16.99
CA MET A 82 14.95 -3.09 17.09
C MET A 82 13.90 -4.17 16.90
N GLY A 83 14.27 -5.32 16.40
CA GLY A 83 13.34 -6.40 16.23
C GLY A 83 14.01 -7.76 16.12
N ALA A 84 13.18 -8.80 16.16
CA ALA A 84 13.60 -10.18 15.99
C ALA A 84 12.57 -10.97 15.22
N THR A 85 13.03 -11.94 14.43
CA THR A 85 12.18 -12.91 13.75
C THR A 85 12.36 -14.28 14.38
N SER A 86 11.24 -14.94 14.63
CA SER A 86 11.21 -16.35 15.03
C SER A 86 10.36 -17.13 14.02
N GLN A 87 10.93 -18.20 13.52
CA GLN A 87 10.23 -19.12 12.63
C GLN A 87 10.15 -20.47 13.33
N GLU A 88 8.96 -20.81 13.82
CA GLU A 88 8.73 -22.05 14.57
C GLU A 88 8.63 -23.26 13.64
N ASP A 89 8.07 -23.05 12.43
CA ASP A 89 7.93 -24.07 11.39
C ASP A 89 7.90 -23.43 9.98
N ILE A 90 7.70 -24.25 8.95
CA ILE A 90 7.63 -23.80 7.54
C ILE A 90 6.42 -22.87 7.31
N SER A 91 5.39 -22.98 8.13
CA SER A 91 4.10 -22.32 7.95
C SER A 91 3.95 -21.04 8.76
N ASN A 92 4.70 -20.89 9.87
CA ASN A 92 4.50 -19.82 10.83
C ASN A 92 5.77 -19.02 11.07
N ILE A 93 5.64 -17.72 10.99
CA ILE A 93 6.66 -16.75 11.35
C ILE A 93 6.06 -15.71 12.31
N SER A 94 6.83 -15.33 13.30
CA SER A 94 6.54 -14.16 14.11
C SER A 94 7.65 -13.12 13.97
N VAL A 95 7.27 -11.86 13.93
CA VAL A 95 8.19 -10.72 13.91
C VAL A 95 7.83 -9.84 15.09
N SER A 96 8.72 -9.75 16.05
CA SER A 96 8.62 -8.80 17.16
C SER A 96 9.43 -7.56 16.84
N TYR A 97 8.94 -6.40 17.25
CA TYR A 97 9.70 -5.15 17.17
C TYR A 97 9.44 -4.29 18.40
N GLU A 98 10.43 -3.47 18.70
CA GLU A 98 10.44 -2.56 19.83
C GLU A 98 10.84 -1.17 19.36
N ILE A 99 10.20 -0.15 19.92
CA ILE A 99 10.48 1.26 19.66
C ILE A 99 11.00 1.89 20.93
N TYR A 100 12.16 2.52 20.83
CA TYR A 100 12.79 3.24 21.94
C TYR A 100 12.87 4.73 21.61
N SER A 101 12.48 5.58 22.56
CA SER A 101 12.69 7.03 22.47
C SER A 101 14.05 7.41 23.03
N VAL A 102 14.88 8.01 22.20
CA VAL A 102 16.21 8.50 22.60
C VAL A 102 16.09 9.61 23.64
N ASN A 103 15.13 10.53 23.45
CA ASN A 103 14.90 11.64 24.37
C ASN A 103 14.41 11.17 25.75
N LYS A 104 13.50 10.17 25.79
CA LYS A 104 12.96 9.60 27.05
C LYS A 104 13.89 8.55 27.66
N LYS A 105 14.90 8.09 26.93
CA LYS A 105 15.80 6.98 27.31
C LYS A 105 15.02 5.73 27.74
N SER A 106 13.93 5.41 27.05
CA SER A 106 13.04 4.31 27.42
C SER A 106 12.36 3.70 26.22
N LYS A 107 11.96 2.44 26.39
CA LYS A 107 11.09 1.74 25.45
C LYS A 107 9.68 2.33 25.53
N ILE A 108 9.08 2.64 24.37
CA ILE A 108 7.73 3.21 24.27
C ILE A 108 6.73 2.20 23.68
N ARG A 109 7.20 1.22 22.89
CA ARG A 109 6.32 0.18 22.32
C ARG A 109 7.06 -1.14 22.18
N THR A 110 6.30 -2.23 22.38
CA THR A 110 6.64 -3.59 21.94
C THR A 110 5.44 -4.16 21.20
N SER A 111 5.66 -4.79 20.06
CA SER A 111 4.61 -5.42 19.27
C SER A 111 5.13 -6.70 18.62
N THR A 112 4.24 -7.67 18.40
CA THR A 112 4.55 -8.91 17.67
C THR A 112 3.47 -9.15 16.63
N ILE A 113 3.90 -9.41 15.40
CA ILE A 113 3.04 -9.71 14.28
C ILE A 113 3.28 -11.16 13.87
N TYR A 114 2.20 -11.90 13.71
CA TYR A 114 2.21 -13.31 13.29
C TYR A 114 1.77 -13.42 11.84
N GLY A 115 2.35 -14.35 11.11
CA GLY A 115 1.99 -14.60 9.73
C GLY A 115 2.67 -15.81 9.12
N ILE A 116 2.67 -15.86 7.79
CA ILE A 116 3.30 -16.94 7.02
C ILE A 116 4.48 -16.39 6.22
N PRO A 117 5.55 -17.17 6.05
CA PRO A 117 6.79 -16.68 5.41
C PRO A 117 6.60 -16.13 3.99
N ASN A 118 5.64 -16.66 3.21
CA ASN A 118 5.37 -16.18 1.86
C ASN A 118 4.65 -14.81 1.81
N ARG A 119 4.24 -14.25 2.97
CA ARG A 119 3.65 -12.91 3.11
C ARG A 119 4.55 -11.95 3.89
N LEU A 120 5.85 -12.17 3.83
CA LEU A 120 6.83 -11.37 4.58
C LEU A 120 6.74 -9.88 4.25
N ARG A 121 6.50 -9.51 2.98
CA ARG A 121 6.25 -8.11 2.59
C ARG A 121 5.08 -7.51 3.35
N GLN A 122 3.95 -8.20 3.37
CA GLN A 122 2.75 -7.73 4.06
C GLN A 122 3.01 -7.53 5.57
N LEU A 123 3.74 -8.47 6.20
CA LEU A 123 4.15 -8.33 7.61
C LEU A 123 5.03 -7.09 7.82
N SER A 124 5.97 -6.83 6.90
CA SER A 124 6.85 -5.65 6.96
C SER A 124 6.04 -4.35 6.86
N HIS A 125 5.06 -4.28 5.97
CA HIS A 125 4.17 -3.13 5.85
C HIS A 125 3.34 -2.90 7.12
N TYR A 126 2.87 -3.97 7.80
CA TYR A 126 2.20 -3.83 9.10
C TYR A 126 3.13 -3.30 10.19
N ILE A 127 4.42 -3.68 10.17
CA ILE A 127 5.42 -3.12 11.07
C ILE A 127 5.60 -1.63 10.78
N SER A 128 5.74 -1.27 9.51
CA SER A 128 5.85 0.12 9.06
C SER A 128 4.67 0.97 9.55
N ASP A 129 3.44 0.46 9.39
CA ASP A 129 2.22 1.13 9.87
C ASP A 129 2.23 1.31 11.39
N GLY A 130 2.64 0.28 12.13
CA GLY A 130 2.71 0.35 13.58
C GLY A 130 3.77 1.33 14.11
N ILE A 131 4.92 1.44 13.43
CA ILE A 131 5.96 2.43 13.75
C ILE A 131 5.47 3.83 13.40
N TYR A 132 4.87 4.00 12.22
CA TYR A 132 4.34 5.28 11.77
C TYR A 132 3.31 5.82 12.76
N GLU A 133 2.34 4.98 13.15
CA GLU A 133 1.27 5.36 14.09
C GLU A 133 1.81 5.71 15.48
N GLU A 134 2.77 4.93 16.00
CA GLU A 134 3.35 5.21 17.32
C GLU A 134 4.10 6.53 17.38
N VAL A 135 4.83 6.87 16.30
CA VAL A 135 5.67 8.07 16.26
C VAL A 135 4.86 9.32 15.93
N THR A 136 3.93 9.23 14.98
CA THR A 136 3.19 10.40 14.46
C THR A 136 1.80 10.58 15.08
N GLY A 137 1.24 9.53 15.70
CA GLY A 137 -0.15 9.50 16.14
C GLY A 137 -1.17 9.35 15.00
N ILE A 138 -0.71 9.16 13.76
CA ILE A 138 -1.53 9.01 12.56
C ILE A 138 -1.45 7.56 12.08
N LYS A 139 -2.58 6.98 11.69
CA LYS A 139 -2.60 5.62 11.16
C LYS A 139 -1.77 5.49 9.89
N GLY A 140 -0.88 4.49 9.85
CA GLY A 140 -0.08 4.19 8.67
C GLY A 140 -0.90 3.63 7.51
N VAL A 141 -0.34 3.70 6.30
CA VAL A 141 -0.97 3.26 5.05
C VAL A 141 -0.09 2.33 4.22
N ALA A 142 1.08 1.93 4.72
CA ALA A 142 2.01 1.06 4.00
C ALA A 142 1.40 -0.31 3.67
N SER A 143 0.54 -0.85 4.53
CA SER A 143 -0.16 -2.13 4.32
C SER A 143 -1.37 -2.04 3.40
N THR A 144 -1.69 -0.86 2.85
CA THR A 144 -2.78 -0.69 1.88
C THR A 144 -2.36 -1.14 0.48
N ARG A 145 -3.32 -1.20 -0.44
CA ARG A 145 -3.06 -1.58 -1.83
C ARG A 145 -3.54 -0.49 -2.79
N LEU A 146 -2.84 -0.37 -3.90
CA LEU A 146 -3.21 0.49 -5.02
C LEU A 146 -4.08 -0.29 -6.01
N LEU A 147 -5.06 0.39 -6.58
CA LEU A 147 -5.86 -0.09 -7.71
C LEU A 147 -5.79 0.96 -8.81
N TYR A 148 -5.26 0.60 -9.97
CA TYR A 148 -5.04 1.55 -11.06
C TYR A 148 -5.15 0.87 -12.41
N VAL A 149 -5.23 1.70 -13.45
CA VAL A 149 -5.17 1.27 -14.84
C VAL A 149 -3.90 1.81 -15.47
N THR A 150 -3.19 0.97 -16.20
CA THR A 150 -2.09 1.38 -17.06
C THR A 150 -2.49 1.28 -18.53
N GLU A 151 -2.00 2.20 -19.34
CA GLU A 151 -2.02 2.10 -20.79
C GLU A 151 -0.57 2.02 -21.31
N GLN A 152 -0.31 1.06 -22.16
CA GLN A 152 0.97 0.88 -22.81
C GLN A 152 0.79 0.75 -24.32
N MET A 153 1.53 1.52 -25.09
CA MET A 153 1.55 1.41 -26.55
C MET A 153 2.52 0.29 -26.97
N ILE A 154 1.98 -0.76 -27.59
CA ILE A 154 2.77 -1.88 -28.13
C ILE A 154 2.42 -2.03 -29.61
N ASN A 155 3.41 -1.90 -30.49
CA ASN A 155 3.23 -2.00 -31.96
C ASN A 155 2.09 -1.14 -32.48
N SER A 156 2.04 0.13 -32.06
CA SER A 156 1.00 1.11 -32.41
C SER A 156 -0.43 0.73 -31.99
N ARG A 157 -0.57 -0.10 -30.97
CA ARG A 157 -1.85 -0.46 -30.36
C ARG A 157 -1.78 -0.28 -28.85
N SER A 158 -2.82 0.31 -28.28
CA SER A 158 -2.93 0.44 -26.83
C SER A 158 -3.26 -0.91 -26.18
N ILE A 159 -2.60 -1.18 -25.07
CA ILE A 159 -2.93 -2.28 -24.17
C ILE A 159 -3.22 -1.68 -22.81
N PHE A 160 -4.41 -1.91 -22.31
CA PHE A 160 -4.87 -1.46 -20.99
C PHE A 160 -4.77 -2.61 -19.99
N LYS A 161 -4.30 -2.33 -18.78
CA LYS A 161 -4.27 -3.30 -17.70
C LYS A 161 -4.90 -2.71 -16.45
N LEU A 162 -5.83 -3.44 -15.84
CA LEU A 162 -6.32 -3.19 -14.50
C LEU A 162 -5.40 -3.92 -13.53
N VAL A 163 -4.80 -3.20 -12.60
CA VAL A 163 -3.72 -3.70 -11.75
C VAL A 163 -4.03 -3.41 -10.28
N VAL A 164 -3.70 -4.36 -9.43
CA VAL A 164 -3.59 -4.19 -7.98
C VAL A 164 -2.13 -4.37 -7.59
N ALA A 165 -1.62 -3.49 -6.74
CA ALA A 165 -0.25 -3.57 -6.21
C ALA A 165 -0.22 -3.22 -4.72
N ASP A 166 0.91 -3.50 -4.04
CA ASP A 166 1.18 -2.95 -2.72
C ASP A 166 1.31 -1.42 -2.78
N ALA A 167 1.20 -0.73 -1.66
CA ALA A 167 1.25 0.74 -1.61
C ALA A 167 2.58 1.34 -2.14
N ASP A 168 3.64 0.54 -2.21
CA ASP A 168 4.94 0.93 -2.76
C ASP A 168 5.11 0.62 -4.26
N GLY A 169 4.04 0.12 -4.90
CA GLY A 169 4.02 -0.22 -6.32
C GLY A 169 4.55 -1.61 -6.65
N GLU A 170 5.06 -2.34 -5.67
CA GLU A 170 5.54 -3.71 -5.86
C GLU A 170 4.40 -4.74 -5.82
N ASN A 171 4.72 -5.99 -6.12
CA ASN A 171 3.80 -7.12 -6.06
C ASN A 171 2.54 -6.93 -6.94
N GLU A 172 2.76 -6.41 -8.16
CA GLU A 172 1.69 -6.16 -9.12
C GLU A 172 0.94 -7.45 -9.50
N GLN A 173 -0.37 -7.39 -9.41
CA GLN A 173 -1.28 -8.41 -9.92
C GLN A 173 -2.16 -7.81 -11.02
N VAL A 174 -2.01 -8.29 -12.24
CA VAL A 174 -2.89 -7.90 -13.37
C VAL A 174 -4.22 -8.65 -13.23
N LEU A 175 -5.29 -7.91 -12.98
CA LEU A 175 -6.66 -8.45 -12.86
C LEU A 175 -7.32 -8.63 -14.23
N LEU A 176 -7.06 -7.69 -15.16
CA LEU A 176 -7.59 -7.69 -16.51
C LEU A 176 -6.60 -7.04 -17.47
N GLN A 177 -6.48 -7.60 -18.67
CA GLN A 177 -5.79 -6.98 -19.79
C GLN A 177 -6.74 -6.90 -20.99
N SER A 178 -6.82 -5.72 -21.60
CA SER A 178 -7.72 -5.44 -22.73
C SER A 178 -7.01 -4.61 -23.79
N ARG A 179 -7.50 -4.68 -25.03
CA ARG A 179 -7.15 -3.75 -26.11
C ARG A 179 -8.03 -2.51 -26.13
N GLU A 180 -9.16 -2.61 -25.47
CA GLU A 180 -10.13 -1.52 -25.31
C GLU A 180 -9.96 -0.89 -23.92
N PRO A 181 -10.36 0.38 -23.76
CA PRO A 181 -10.18 1.10 -22.50
C PRO A 181 -10.81 0.39 -21.30
N ILE A 182 -10.13 0.51 -20.17
CA ILE A 182 -10.63 0.21 -18.84
C ILE A 182 -10.54 1.52 -18.05
N ILE A 183 -11.62 1.94 -17.40
CA ILE A 183 -11.66 3.22 -16.69
C ILE A 183 -12.32 3.11 -15.33
N SER A 184 -12.05 4.11 -14.49
CA SER A 184 -12.73 4.36 -13.21
C SER A 184 -12.76 3.14 -12.27
N PRO A 185 -11.64 2.51 -11.97
CA PRO A 185 -11.62 1.40 -11.02
C PRO A 185 -11.91 1.89 -9.60
N SER A 186 -12.65 1.10 -8.81
CA SER A 186 -13.09 1.42 -7.45
C SER A 186 -13.07 0.18 -6.57
N TRP A 187 -12.49 0.31 -5.36
CA TRP A 187 -12.45 -0.74 -4.35
C TRP A 187 -13.82 -0.94 -3.69
N SER A 188 -14.19 -2.21 -3.49
CA SER A 188 -15.29 -2.53 -2.57
C SER A 188 -14.88 -2.26 -1.11
N PRO A 189 -15.83 -1.96 -0.21
CA PRO A 189 -15.51 -1.68 1.20
C PRO A 189 -14.82 -2.81 1.94
N ASN A 190 -15.04 -4.06 1.50
CA ASN A 190 -14.40 -5.25 2.08
C ASN A 190 -13.03 -5.56 1.47
N SER A 191 -12.57 -4.77 0.49
CA SER A 191 -11.30 -4.92 -0.22
C SER A 191 -11.10 -6.29 -0.92
N LYS A 192 -12.20 -7.02 -1.20
CA LYS A 192 -12.18 -8.32 -1.90
C LYS A 192 -12.55 -8.22 -3.36
N GLU A 193 -13.25 -7.15 -3.74
CA GLU A 193 -13.78 -6.94 -5.07
C GLU A 193 -13.42 -5.54 -5.57
N VAL A 194 -13.45 -5.41 -6.88
CA VAL A 194 -13.26 -4.12 -7.58
C VAL A 194 -14.39 -3.92 -8.57
N ALA A 195 -14.91 -2.71 -8.67
CA ALA A 195 -15.79 -2.29 -9.74
C ALA A 195 -14.99 -1.45 -10.74
N TYR A 196 -15.30 -1.59 -12.02
CA TYR A 196 -14.67 -0.81 -13.10
C TYR A 196 -15.56 -0.78 -14.33
N VAL A 197 -15.29 0.15 -15.23
CA VAL A 197 -15.92 0.19 -16.56
C VAL A 197 -14.94 -0.37 -17.58
N SER A 198 -15.40 -1.28 -18.43
CA SER A 198 -14.63 -1.83 -19.54
C SER A 198 -15.38 -1.69 -20.87
N PHE A 199 -14.63 -1.40 -21.92
CA PHE A 199 -15.12 -1.28 -23.31
C PHE A 199 -14.77 -2.52 -24.15
N GLU A 200 -14.33 -3.63 -23.55
CA GLU A 200 -13.86 -4.83 -24.25
C GLU A 200 -14.88 -5.44 -25.24
N THR A 201 -16.17 -5.15 -25.07
CA THR A 201 -17.24 -5.61 -25.96
C THR A 201 -17.71 -4.55 -26.95
N GLY A 202 -16.98 -3.43 -27.08
CA GLY A 202 -17.32 -2.29 -27.94
C GLY A 202 -18.29 -1.29 -27.31
N MET A 203 -18.87 -1.60 -26.15
CA MET A 203 -19.75 -0.71 -25.37
C MET A 203 -19.30 -0.68 -23.92
N ALA A 204 -19.59 0.45 -23.24
CA ALA A 204 -19.30 0.60 -21.83
C ALA A 204 -20.15 -0.36 -20.98
N LYS A 205 -19.51 -1.17 -20.17
CA LYS A 205 -20.15 -2.06 -19.19
C LYS A 205 -19.49 -1.92 -17.83
N VAL A 206 -20.29 -1.96 -16.77
CA VAL A 206 -19.78 -1.99 -15.39
C VAL A 206 -19.62 -3.45 -14.98
N TYR A 207 -18.40 -3.76 -14.56
CA TYR A 207 -18.03 -5.06 -14.03
C TYR A 207 -17.76 -4.97 -12.53
N ILE A 208 -18.09 -6.03 -11.81
CA ILE A 208 -17.56 -6.34 -10.50
C ILE A 208 -16.69 -7.58 -10.64
N GLN A 209 -15.46 -7.53 -10.13
CA GLN A 209 -14.51 -8.63 -10.20
C GLN A 209 -13.96 -8.97 -8.80
N ASN A 210 -14.01 -10.25 -8.44
CA ASN A 210 -13.37 -10.77 -7.25
C ASN A 210 -11.86 -10.92 -7.51
N ILE A 211 -11.04 -10.33 -6.63
CA ILE A 211 -9.59 -10.27 -6.82
C ILE A 211 -8.94 -11.64 -6.66
N ALA A 212 -9.39 -12.44 -5.69
CA ALA A 212 -8.77 -13.71 -5.39
C ALA A 212 -9.11 -14.80 -6.42
N SER A 213 -10.37 -14.87 -6.87
CA SER A 213 -10.82 -15.88 -7.84
C SER A 213 -10.68 -15.42 -9.29
N GLY A 214 -10.57 -14.12 -9.53
CA GLY A 214 -10.62 -13.53 -10.88
C GLY A 214 -12.02 -13.58 -11.52
N SER A 215 -13.01 -14.14 -10.82
CA SER A 215 -14.39 -14.19 -11.34
C SER A 215 -14.97 -12.78 -11.45
N ARG A 216 -15.66 -12.51 -12.55
CA ARG A 216 -16.26 -11.19 -12.80
C ARG A 216 -17.67 -11.33 -13.37
N GLU A 217 -18.50 -10.34 -13.05
CA GLU A 217 -19.86 -10.25 -13.58
C GLU A 217 -20.17 -8.84 -14.11
N ILE A 218 -21.05 -8.76 -15.09
CA ILE A 218 -21.61 -7.50 -15.57
C ILE A 218 -22.77 -7.14 -14.63
N VAL A 219 -22.68 -5.96 -14.00
CA VAL A 219 -23.75 -5.46 -13.12
C VAL A 219 -24.58 -4.37 -13.77
N LEU A 220 -24.04 -3.71 -14.81
CA LEU A 220 -24.79 -2.76 -15.63
C LEU A 220 -24.26 -2.78 -17.07
N GLU A 221 -25.20 -2.83 -18.01
CA GLU A 221 -24.99 -2.64 -19.43
C GLU A 221 -26.03 -1.64 -19.94
N ASN A 222 -25.59 -0.60 -20.61
CA ASN A 222 -26.46 0.43 -21.19
C ASN A 222 -25.78 1.00 -22.44
N ASN A 223 -26.60 1.46 -23.41
CA ASN A 223 -26.12 2.12 -24.62
C ASN A 223 -25.57 3.53 -24.38
N SER A 224 -25.80 4.09 -23.18
CA SER A 224 -25.25 5.38 -22.76
C SER A 224 -23.79 5.24 -22.30
N GLN A 225 -23.04 6.35 -22.31
CA GLN A 225 -21.73 6.35 -21.67
C GLN A 225 -21.89 6.20 -20.16
N ILE A 226 -21.11 5.27 -19.60
CA ILE A 226 -21.10 4.96 -18.17
C ILE A 226 -19.73 5.29 -17.63
N SER A 227 -19.65 5.89 -16.45
CA SER A 227 -18.36 6.15 -15.76
C SER A 227 -18.52 6.17 -14.25
N SER A 228 -17.38 6.18 -13.56
CA SER A 228 -17.21 6.51 -12.14
C SER A 228 -18.05 5.65 -11.19
N PRO A 229 -18.02 4.31 -11.30
CA PRO A 229 -18.65 3.46 -10.30
C PRO A 229 -17.98 3.69 -8.94
N SER A 230 -18.77 3.90 -7.88
CA SER A 230 -18.31 4.07 -6.52
C SER A 230 -19.20 3.32 -5.54
N TRP A 231 -18.59 2.57 -4.65
CA TRP A 231 -19.30 1.71 -3.71
C TRP A 231 -19.90 2.51 -2.55
N SER A 232 -21.09 2.10 -2.13
CA SER A 232 -21.61 2.51 -0.84
C SER A 232 -20.82 1.87 0.31
N PRO A 233 -20.72 2.49 1.49
CA PRO A 233 -19.97 1.96 2.62
C PRO A 233 -20.38 0.55 3.07
N ASN A 234 -21.64 0.19 2.86
CA ASN A 234 -22.17 -1.14 3.20
C ASN A 234 -22.02 -2.18 2.07
N GLY A 235 -21.48 -1.77 0.90
CA GLY A 235 -21.25 -2.65 -0.25
C GLY A 235 -22.51 -3.11 -1.00
N ASN A 236 -23.70 -2.57 -0.70
CA ASN A 236 -24.95 -3.01 -1.33
C ASN A 236 -25.32 -2.22 -2.58
N PHE A 237 -24.70 -1.06 -2.80
CA PHE A 237 -25.00 -0.16 -3.90
C PHE A 237 -23.75 0.34 -4.59
N LEU A 238 -23.88 0.66 -5.88
CA LEU A 238 -22.92 1.46 -6.64
C LEU A 238 -23.59 2.77 -7.06
N SER A 239 -22.98 3.91 -6.80
CA SER A 239 -23.26 5.13 -7.54
C SER A 239 -22.45 5.12 -8.82
N LEU A 240 -23.00 5.66 -9.90
CA LEU A 240 -22.34 5.75 -11.20
C LEU A 240 -22.91 6.93 -11.99
N THR A 241 -22.16 7.38 -12.98
CA THR A 241 -22.60 8.45 -13.89
C THR A 241 -23.06 7.86 -15.21
N LEU A 242 -24.28 8.18 -15.64
CA LEU A 242 -24.78 7.92 -16.99
C LEU A 242 -24.92 9.23 -17.76
N TYR A 243 -24.49 9.20 -19.02
CA TYR A 243 -24.66 10.32 -19.93
C TYR A 243 -25.84 10.03 -20.83
N GLN A 244 -26.95 10.74 -20.62
CA GLN A 244 -28.19 10.62 -21.40
C GLN A 244 -28.62 12.00 -21.89
N ASP A 245 -29.07 12.10 -23.14
CA ASP A 245 -29.63 13.31 -23.76
C ASP A 245 -28.76 14.57 -23.57
N GLY A 246 -27.44 14.39 -23.58
CA GLY A 246 -26.46 15.47 -23.44
C GLY A 246 -26.14 15.89 -22.01
N ASN A 247 -26.73 15.23 -21.01
CA ASN A 247 -26.50 15.49 -19.59
C ASN A 247 -25.85 14.31 -18.89
N ALA A 248 -25.03 14.60 -17.89
CA ALA A 248 -24.47 13.62 -16.97
C ALA A 248 -25.31 13.57 -15.69
N GLU A 249 -25.87 12.40 -15.40
CA GLU A 249 -26.72 12.19 -14.23
C GLU A 249 -26.15 11.10 -13.33
N ILE A 250 -26.33 11.22 -12.01
CA ILE A 250 -25.88 10.24 -11.03
C ILE A 250 -27.01 9.25 -10.75
N TYR A 251 -26.69 7.99 -10.92
CA TYR A 251 -27.59 6.86 -10.65
C TYR A 251 -27.06 6.01 -9.50
N ILE A 252 -27.98 5.34 -8.80
CA ILE A 252 -27.67 4.38 -7.76
C ILE A 252 -28.18 3.01 -8.21
N LEU A 253 -27.25 2.09 -8.38
CA LEU A 253 -27.52 0.70 -8.71
C LEU A 253 -27.58 -0.13 -7.43
N ASN A 254 -28.70 -0.83 -7.20
CA ASN A 254 -28.81 -1.81 -6.14
C ASN A 254 -28.24 -3.16 -6.61
N LEU A 255 -27.16 -3.64 -5.98
CA LEU A 255 -26.46 -4.84 -6.40
C LEU A 255 -27.22 -6.16 -6.13
N LYS A 256 -28.21 -6.15 -5.23
CA LYS A 256 -29.02 -7.35 -4.93
C LYS A 256 -30.04 -7.67 -6.03
N ASN A 257 -30.64 -6.66 -6.59
CA ASN A 257 -31.70 -6.81 -7.61
C ASN A 257 -31.33 -6.21 -8.96
N LYS A 258 -30.13 -5.62 -9.06
CA LYS A 258 -29.58 -4.97 -10.28
C LYS A 258 -30.52 -3.92 -10.88
N ASN A 259 -31.22 -3.16 -10.01
CA ASN A 259 -32.13 -2.07 -10.35
C ASN A 259 -31.63 -0.76 -9.77
#